data_a2459760719918ed6961eafbcdf6b8f3
#
_entry.id   a2459760719918ed6961eafbcdf6b8f3
#
_cell.length_a   1.000
_cell.length_b   1.000
_cell.length_c   1.000
_cell.angle_alpha   90.00
_cell.angle_beta   90.00
_cell.angle_gamma   90.00
#
_symmetry.space_group_name_H-M   'P 1'
#
loop_
_entity.id
_entity.type
_entity.pdbx_description
1 polymer ?
#
loop_
_entity_poly.entity_id
_entity_poly.type
_entity_poly.pdbx_seq_one_letter_code
_entity_poly.pdbx_strand_id
1 'polypeptide(L)'
;RATAQTCLASIGARLSAGKPSKVEPWPMAVFDKPIQNLDYDRMGEELAKMGVQGIEATIRKGGHIEPKDAEAEVPKMVKSLGKNGQKALIATCNVNSASSENADFLRVLKANGITRYRMDYFRYDLTKDLLPQVAENTAKLKELEAMNREIGVQALYQIHAGAKYAGSLAWDAAMMFENVDPAQAAIAFDLRHVRAGSGLSFQAALAAMGKHVRSIFVKDARWSNERTTNIKNVPLDTGIVNKQIFDDVRNDHSTMPLSLHMEWGKAPIYPKQVVMEAVANIKKDVKVLKSWL
;
A
#
# COMPACT_ATOMS: atom_id res chain seq x y z
N ARG A 1 -27.33 64.70 -12.18
CA ARG A 1 -26.26 64.24 -11.27
C ARG A 1 -26.94 63.49 -10.12
N ALA A 2 -26.96 62.17 -10.16
CA ALA A 2 -27.45 61.32 -9.11
C ALA A 2 -26.28 60.44 -8.62
N THR A 3 -25.96 60.57 -7.37
CA THR A 3 -24.93 59.78 -6.67
C THR A 3 -25.51 58.47 -6.25
N ALA A 4 -24.93 57.37 -6.76
CA ALA A 4 -25.24 56.02 -6.27
C ALA A 4 -24.46 55.73 -5.00
N GLN A 5 -25.19 55.48 -3.95
CA GLN A 5 -24.66 55.05 -2.64
C GLN A 5 -24.86 53.52 -2.55
N THR A 6 -23.77 52.78 -2.65
CA THR A 6 -23.77 51.31 -2.59
C THR A 6 -23.78 50.89 -1.13
N CYS A 7 -24.83 50.20 -0.69
CA CYS A 7 -24.91 49.49 0.57
C CYS A 7 -24.06 48.22 0.51
N LEU A 8 -22.96 48.14 1.25
CA LEU A 8 -22.24 46.93 1.58
C LEU A 8 -22.93 46.28 2.81
N ALA A 9 -23.74 45.26 2.54
CA ALA A 9 -24.22 44.38 3.59
C ALA A 9 -23.17 43.31 3.88
N SER A 10 -22.54 43.40 5.03
CA SER A 10 -21.62 42.40 5.56
C SER A 10 -22.38 41.16 5.99
N ILE A 11 -22.31 40.08 5.18
CA ILE A 11 -22.75 38.76 5.60
C ILE A 11 -21.61 38.12 6.40
N GLY A 12 -21.64 38.33 7.69
CA GLY A 12 -20.82 37.58 8.64
C GLY A 12 -21.37 36.18 8.85
N ALA A 13 -21.06 35.26 7.97
CA ALA A 13 -21.27 33.84 8.25
C ALA A 13 -20.24 33.39 9.30
N ARG A 14 -20.68 33.28 10.54
CA ARG A 14 -19.93 32.56 11.58
C ARG A 14 -19.88 31.09 11.13
N LEU A 15 -18.72 30.67 10.60
CA LEU A 15 -18.38 29.26 10.49
C LEU A 15 -18.31 28.73 11.93
N SER A 16 -19.34 27.99 12.33
CA SER A 16 -19.33 27.18 13.54
C SER A 16 -18.16 26.21 13.40
N ALA A 17 -17.12 26.42 14.20
CA ALA A 17 -16.04 25.43 14.34
C ALA A 17 -16.67 24.16 14.94
N GLY A 18 -17.04 23.22 14.08
CA GLY A 18 -17.40 21.88 14.49
C GLY A 18 -16.28 21.32 15.36
N LYS A 19 -16.63 20.66 16.47
CA LYS A 19 -15.67 19.89 17.27
C LYS A 19 -14.85 19.04 16.32
N PRO A 20 -13.51 18.98 16.47
CA PRO A 20 -12.70 18.11 15.63
C PRO A 20 -13.27 16.69 15.76
N SER A 21 -13.75 16.14 14.66
CA SER A 21 -14.13 14.72 14.60
C SER A 21 -12.91 13.94 15.07
N LYS A 22 -13.11 12.95 15.95
CA LYS A 22 -12.04 11.99 16.27
C LYS A 22 -11.56 11.43 14.94
N VAL A 23 -10.37 11.84 14.54
CA VAL A 23 -9.72 11.25 13.37
C VAL A 23 -9.48 9.80 13.77
N GLU A 24 -10.20 8.87 13.13
CA GLU A 24 -9.95 7.45 13.32
C GLU A 24 -8.47 7.20 12.99
N PRO A 25 -7.74 6.48 13.86
CA PRO A 25 -6.34 6.22 13.61
C PRO A 25 -6.19 5.47 12.28
N TRP A 26 -5.18 5.81 11.52
CA TRP A 26 -4.85 5.12 10.27
C TRP A 26 -4.82 3.61 10.48
N PRO A 27 -5.62 2.81 9.75
CA PRO A 27 -5.56 1.37 9.89
C PRO A 27 -4.20 0.87 9.43
N MET A 28 -3.42 0.36 10.38
CA MET A 28 -2.05 -0.11 10.13
C MET A 28 -2.03 -1.62 9.95
N ALA A 29 -1.56 -2.06 8.78
CA ALA A 29 -1.21 -3.45 8.49
C ALA A 29 0.30 -3.65 8.64
N VAL A 30 0.68 -4.87 8.99
CA VAL A 30 2.05 -5.37 8.84
C VAL A 30 2.09 -6.34 7.68
N PHE A 31 3.04 -6.17 6.76
CA PHE A 31 3.28 -7.14 5.69
C PHE A 31 3.81 -8.45 6.28
N ASP A 32 3.08 -9.53 6.10
CA ASP A 32 3.32 -10.79 6.81
C ASP A 32 4.51 -11.62 6.28
N LYS A 33 5.02 -11.29 5.09
CA LYS A 33 6.10 -12.06 4.44
C LYS A 33 7.26 -12.46 5.37
N PRO A 34 7.83 -11.57 6.21
CA PRO A 34 8.92 -11.96 7.10
C PRO A 34 8.51 -12.97 8.16
N ILE A 35 7.24 -12.99 8.53
CA ILE A 35 6.67 -13.81 9.61
C ILE A 35 5.68 -14.88 9.11
N GLN A 36 5.63 -15.15 7.81
CA GLN A 36 4.69 -16.12 7.23
C GLN A 36 4.88 -17.56 7.73
N ASN A 37 5.95 -17.84 8.46
CA ASN A 37 6.16 -19.14 9.14
C ASN A 37 5.60 -19.19 10.56
N LEU A 38 4.94 -18.13 11.05
CA LEU A 38 4.10 -18.19 12.24
C LEU A 38 2.74 -18.81 11.92
N ASP A 39 2.17 -19.56 12.85
CA ASP A 39 0.76 -19.88 12.79
C ASP A 39 -0.10 -18.63 12.99
N TYR A 40 -1.34 -18.67 12.49
CA TYR A 40 -2.22 -17.50 12.46
C TYR A 40 -2.62 -17.01 13.87
N ASP A 41 -2.77 -17.92 14.86
CA ASP A 41 -3.14 -17.55 16.22
C ASP A 41 -1.99 -16.75 16.85
N ARG A 42 -0.76 -17.27 16.75
CA ARG A 42 0.43 -16.59 17.28
C ARG A 42 0.69 -15.26 16.57
N MET A 43 0.48 -15.21 15.25
CA MET A 43 0.59 -13.97 14.48
C MET A 43 -0.40 -12.93 15.01
N GLY A 44 -1.66 -13.31 15.20
CA GLY A 44 -2.69 -12.42 15.75
C GLY A 44 -2.33 -11.87 17.14
N GLU A 45 -1.81 -12.72 18.04
CA GLU A 45 -1.35 -12.31 19.37
C GLU A 45 -0.22 -11.28 19.31
N GLU A 46 0.81 -11.53 18.48
CA GLU A 46 1.96 -10.62 18.39
C GLU A 46 1.55 -9.27 17.79
N LEU A 47 0.70 -9.26 16.77
CA LEU A 47 0.17 -8.03 16.17
C LEU A 47 -0.68 -7.23 17.18
N ALA A 48 -1.53 -7.90 17.96
CA ALA A 48 -2.32 -7.26 19.00
C ALA A 48 -1.41 -6.58 20.06
N LYS A 49 -0.32 -7.25 20.48
CA LYS A 49 0.67 -6.65 21.39
C LYS A 49 1.37 -5.43 20.79
N MET A 50 1.50 -5.37 19.49
CA MET A 50 2.05 -4.20 18.79
C MET A 50 1.01 -3.07 18.63
N GLY A 51 -0.29 -3.37 18.86
CA GLY A 51 -1.39 -2.42 18.71
C GLY A 51 -1.56 -1.94 17.27
N VAL A 52 -1.36 -2.82 16.30
CA VAL A 52 -1.73 -2.64 14.87
C VAL A 52 -3.08 -3.28 14.61
N GLN A 53 -3.72 -2.99 13.46
CA GLN A 53 -5.07 -3.44 13.18
C GLN A 53 -5.10 -4.73 12.37
N GLY A 54 -3.96 -5.16 11.80
CA GLY A 54 -3.94 -6.40 11.06
C GLY A 54 -2.71 -6.59 10.18
N ILE A 55 -2.89 -7.37 9.12
CA ILE A 55 -1.84 -7.75 8.18
C ILE A 55 -2.15 -7.30 6.74
N GLU A 56 -1.08 -7.14 5.97
CA GLU A 56 -1.08 -7.35 4.53
C GLU A 56 -0.67 -8.81 4.29
N ALA A 57 -1.66 -9.66 3.99
CA ALA A 57 -1.49 -11.10 3.89
C ALA A 57 -0.89 -11.53 2.56
N THR A 58 0.15 -12.36 2.55
CA THR A 58 0.71 -12.94 1.32
C THR A 58 -0.10 -14.16 0.88
N ILE A 59 -1.05 -13.93 -0.05
CA ILE A 59 -1.89 -14.97 -0.66
C ILE A 59 -1.48 -15.10 -2.12
N ARG A 60 -0.32 -15.68 -2.35
CA ARG A 60 0.32 -15.77 -3.66
C ARG A 60 1.30 -16.93 -3.70
N LYS A 61 1.81 -17.24 -4.89
CA LYS A 61 2.86 -18.26 -5.04
C LYS A 61 4.05 -17.99 -4.10
N GLY A 62 4.38 -18.97 -3.27
CA GLY A 62 5.44 -18.86 -2.25
C GLY A 62 5.10 -17.93 -1.08
N GLY A 63 3.84 -17.55 -0.93
CA GLY A 63 3.33 -16.76 0.18
C GLY A 63 2.94 -17.60 1.39
N HIS A 64 2.27 -16.98 2.34
CA HIS A 64 1.72 -17.67 3.49
C HIS A 64 0.60 -18.64 3.08
N ILE A 65 -0.21 -18.24 2.09
CA ILE A 65 -1.23 -19.08 1.46
C ILE A 65 -0.93 -19.16 -0.03
N GLU A 66 -0.87 -20.38 -0.58
CA GLU A 66 -0.83 -20.58 -2.02
C GLU A 66 -2.20 -20.25 -2.63
N PRO A 67 -2.29 -19.64 -3.84
CA PRO A 67 -3.57 -19.27 -4.44
C PRO A 67 -4.57 -20.42 -4.56
N LYS A 68 -4.11 -21.61 -4.87
CA LYS A 68 -4.93 -22.82 -5.00
C LYS A 68 -5.58 -23.26 -3.68
N ASP A 69 -5.00 -22.86 -2.55
CA ASP A 69 -5.46 -23.23 -1.20
C ASP A 69 -6.31 -22.09 -0.57
N ALA A 70 -6.51 -20.98 -1.29
CA ALA A 70 -7.15 -19.78 -0.75
C ALA A 70 -8.57 -20.03 -0.22
N GLU A 71 -9.38 -20.83 -0.92
CA GLU A 71 -10.76 -21.14 -0.51
C GLU A 71 -10.81 -21.84 0.86
N ALA A 72 -9.85 -22.72 1.13
CA ALA A 72 -9.76 -23.47 2.37
C ALA A 72 -9.04 -22.71 3.49
N GLU A 73 -8.00 -21.94 3.17
CA GLU A 73 -7.09 -21.36 4.17
C GLU A 73 -7.44 -19.91 4.55
N VAL A 74 -7.98 -19.10 3.64
CA VAL A 74 -8.34 -17.70 3.94
C VAL A 74 -9.37 -17.61 5.08
N PRO A 75 -10.45 -18.43 5.11
CA PRO A 75 -11.40 -18.40 6.24
C PRO A 75 -10.74 -18.75 7.58
N LYS A 76 -9.80 -19.72 7.59
CA LYS A 76 -9.07 -20.12 8.81
C LYS A 76 -8.17 -18.98 9.31
N MET A 77 -7.42 -18.34 8.40
CA MET A 77 -6.58 -17.19 8.72
C MET A 77 -7.42 -16.06 9.32
N VAL A 78 -8.50 -15.64 8.64
CA VAL A 78 -9.35 -14.54 9.11
C VAL A 78 -9.98 -14.85 10.47
N LYS A 79 -10.45 -16.08 10.67
CA LYS A 79 -11.00 -16.54 11.96
C LYS A 79 -9.95 -16.48 13.08
N SER A 80 -8.74 -16.96 12.83
CA SER A 80 -7.66 -16.97 13.83
C SER A 80 -7.20 -15.55 14.17
N LEU A 81 -6.97 -14.71 13.18
CA LEU A 81 -6.62 -13.29 13.39
C LEU A 81 -7.71 -12.58 14.21
N GLY A 82 -8.97 -12.85 13.89
CA GLY A 82 -10.14 -12.27 14.56
C GLY A 82 -10.24 -12.55 16.04
N LYS A 83 -9.68 -13.67 16.55
CA LYS A 83 -9.61 -13.99 18.01
C LYS A 83 -8.90 -12.88 18.80
N ASN A 84 -7.96 -12.18 18.17
CA ASN A 84 -7.18 -11.10 18.76
C ASN A 84 -7.59 -9.71 18.21
N GLY A 85 -8.76 -9.59 17.56
CA GLY A 85 -9.23 -8.35 16.97
C GLY A 85 -8.45 -7.91 15.72
N GLN A 86 -7.64 -8.81 15.14
CA GLN A 86 -6.83 -8.52 13.96
C GLN A 86 -7.59 -8.84 12.68
N LYS A 87 -7.21 -8.17 11.58
CA LYS A 87 -7.84 -8.32 10.26
C LYS A 87 -6.79 -8.55 9.18
N ALA A 88 -7.15 -9.21 8.10
CA ALA A 88 -6.42 -9.11 6.84
C ALA A 88 -6.92 -7.87 6.10
N LEU A 89 -6.18 -6.76 6.21
CA LEU A 89 -6.57 -5.46 5.64
C LEU A 89 -6.32 -5.38 4.14
N ILE A 90 -5.27 -6.06 3.67
CA ILE A 90 -4.85 -6.12 2.27
C ILE A 90 -4.40 -7.57 1.99
N ALA A 91 -4.75 -8.11 0.83
CA ALA A 91 -4.17 -9.36 0.34
C ALA A 91 -3.12 -9.06 -0.74
N THR A 92 -1.89 -9.53 -0.58
CA THR A 92 -0.89 -9.50 -1.66
C THR A 92 -1.03 -10.73 -2.51
N CYS A 93 -1.32 -10.57 -3.79
CA CYS A 93 -1.61 -11.69 -4.70
C CYS A 93 -0.93 -11.54 -6.07
N ASN A 94 -1.14 -12.53 -6.96
CA ASN A 94 -0.58 -12.52 -8.32
C ASN A 94 -1.59 -11.99 -9.38
N VAL A 95 -2.67 -11.37 -8.97
CA VAL A 95 -3.69 -10.82 -9.88
C VAL A 95 -3.14 -9.57 -10.58
N ASN A 96 -3.10 -9.59 -11.92
CA ASN A 96 -2.76 -8.44 -12.77
C ASN A 96 -3.53 -8.42 -14.10
N SER A 97 -4.59 -9.23 -14.21
CA SER A 97 -5.47 -9.29 -15.39
C SER A 97 -6.89 -9.68 -14.98
N ALA A 98 -7.86 -9.28 -15.79
CA ALA A 98 -9.25 -9.65 -15.61
C ALA A 98 -9.52 -11.00 -16.27
N SER A 99 -9.33 -12.09 -15.51
CA SER A 99 -9.68 -13.45 -15.91
C SER A 99 -10.71 -14.05 -14.98
N SER A 100 -11.43 -15.11 -15.42
CA SER A 100 -12.38 -15.83 -14.57
C SER A 100 -11.72 -16.40 -13.33
N GLU A 101 -10.53 -16.99 -13.46
CA GLU A 101 -9.75 -17.53 -12.34
C GLU A 101 -9.43 -16.45 -11.30
N ASN A 102 -8.96 -15.29 -11.76
CA ASN A 102 -8.70 -14.15 -10.87
C ASN A 102 -9.97 -13.60 -10.23
N ALA A 103 -11.08 -13.57 -10.97
CA ALA A 103 -12.37 -13.15 -10.42
C ALA A 103 -12.85 -14.09 -9.32
N ASP A 104 -12.76 -15.41 -9.51
CA ASP A 104 -13.13 -16.39 -8.49
C ASP A 104 -12.25 -16.29 -7.24
N PHE A 105 -10.94 -16.15 -7.43
CA PHE A 105 -10.03 -15.89 -6.33
C PHE A 105 -10.39 -14.62 -5.54
N LEU A 106 -10.69 -13.52 -6.23
CA LEU A 106 -11.08 -12.26 -5.57
C LEU A 106 -12.43 -12.36 -4.86
N ARG A 107 -13.37 -13.17 -5.37
CA ARG A 107 -14.63 -13.45 -4.66
C ARG A 107 -14.40 -14.20 -3.36
N VAL A 108 -13.44 -15.13 -3.30
CA VAL A 108 -13.02 -15.78 -2.04
C VAL A 108 -12.51 -14.74 -1.04
N LEU A 109 -11.64 -13.82 -1.46
CA LEU A 109 -11.15 -12.75 -0.60
C LEU A 109 -12.31 -11.89 -0.07
N LYS A 110 -13.18 -11.45 -0.97
CA LYS A 110 -14.36 -10.61 -0.65
C LYS A 110 -15.29 -11.29 0.32
N ALA A 111 -15.61 -12.57 0.14
CA ALA A 111 -16.46 -13.35 1.03
C ALA A 111 -15.91 -13.44 2.46
N ASN A 112 -14.58 -13.29 2.63
CA ASN A 112 -13.91 -13.29 3.91
C ASN A 112 -13.59 -11.87 4.43
N GLY A 113 -14.20 -10.83 3.87
CA GLY A 113 -14.05 -9.45 4.33
C GLY A 113 -12.79 -8.75 3.86
N ILE A 114 -11.98 -9.37 2.99
CA ILE A 114 -10.77 -8.76 2.41
C ILE A 114 -11.18 -8.04 1.12
N THR A 115 -11.31 -6.73 1.20
CA THR A 115 -11.81 -5.90 0.09
C THR A 115 -10.72 -5.16 -0.67
N ARG A 116 -9.47 -5.26 -0.22
CA ARG A 116 -8.32 -4.66 -0.89
C ARG A 116 -7.26 -5.71 -1.18
N TYR A 117 -6.68 -5.63 -2.37
CA TYR A 117 -5.57 -6.49 -2.71
C TYR A 117 -4.45 -5.72 -3.38
N ARG A 118 -3.20 -6.02 -2.99
CA ARG A 118 -2.03 -5.59 -3.75
C ARG A 118 -1.88 -6.52 -4.94
N MET A 119 -2.05 -5.97 -6.13
CA MET A 119 -1.94 -6.70 -7.38
C MET A 119 -0.47 -6.99 -7.74
N ASP A 120 -0.24 -7.91 -8.68
CA ASP A 120 1.10 -8.14 -9.25
C ASP A 120 1.50 -7.00 -10.18
N TYR A 121 2.79 -6.91 -10.43
CA TYR A 121 3.38 -5.84 -11.22
C TYR A 121 3.20 -6.05 -12.72
N PHE A 122 2.97 -4.96 -13.43
CA PHE A 122 3.26 -4.90 -14.85
C PHE A 122 4.77 -4.71 -15.04
N ARG A 123 5.32 -5.40 -16.04
CA ARG A 123 6.76 -5.39 -16.30
C ARG A 123 7.04 -4.96 -17.72
N TYR A 124 8.04 -4.10 -17.87
CA TYR A 124 8.51 -3.67 -19.18
C TYR A 124 9.47 -4.68 -19.82
N ASP A 125 9.28 -4.89 -21.11
CA ASP A 125 10.30 -5.42 -22.00
C ASP A 125 11.13 -4.24 -22.50
N LEU A 126 12.33 -4.07 -21.92
CA LEU A 126 13.22 -2.94 -22.22
C LEU A 126 13.85 -3.04 -23.63
N THR A 127 13.60 -4.10 -24.39
CA THR A 127 14.03 -4.22 -25.80
C THR A 127 13.04 -3.59 -26.76
N LYS A 128 11.89 -3.10 -26.30
CA LYS A 128 10.80 -2.49 -27.05
C LYS A 128 10.49 -1.09 -26.52
N ASP A 129 9.79 -0.32 -27.34
CA ASP A 129 9.29 1.00 -26.96
C ASP A 129 8.38 0.91 -25.75
N LEU A 130 8.57 1.83 -24.78
CA LEU A 130 7.83 1.80 -23.52
C LEU A 130 6.42 2.37 -23.64
N LEU A 131 6.20 3.41 -24.45
CA LEU A 131 4.89 4.07 -24.53
C LEU A 131 3.76 3.13 -24.98
N PRO A 132 3.95 2.25 -26.00
CA PRO A 132 2.95 1.23 -26.32
C PRO A 132 2.66 0.30 -25.16
N GLN A 133 3.67 -0.09 -24.37
CA GLN A 133 3.50 -0.95 -23.20
C GLN A 133 2.74 -0.25 -22.06
N VAL A 134 2.92 1.06 -21.89
CA VAL A 134 2.11 1.88 -20.97
C VAL A 134 0.65 1.83 -21.38
N ALA A 135 0.35 1.99 -22.69
CA ALA A 135 -1.02 1.93 -23.22
C ALA A 135 -1.65 0.54 -23.01
N GLU A 136 -0.89 -0.55 -23.24
CA GLU A 136 -1.35 -1.92 -22.97
C GLU A 136 -1.66 -2.15 -21.48
N ASN A 137 -0.80 -1.67 -20.60
CA ASN A 137 -1.02 -1.76 -19.15
C ASN A 137 -2.23 -0.94 -18.71
N THR A 138 -2.46 0.23 -19.32
CA THR A 138 -3.65 1.04 -19.09
C THR A 138 -4.92 0.27 -19.48
N ALA A 139 -4.92 -0.41 -20.62
CA ALA A 139 -6.06 -1.24 -21.05
C ALA A 139 -6.34 -2.36 -20.04
N LYS A 140 -5.31 -3.09 -19.59
CA LYS A 140 -5.43 -4.13 -18.56
C LYS A 140 -5.97 -3.59 -17.23
N LEU A 141 -5.54 -2.39 -16.83
CA LEU A 141 -6.07 -1.72 -15.64
C LEU A 141 -7.56 -1.38 -15.77
N LYS A 142 -8.02 -0.97 -16.96
CA LYS A 142 -9.45 -0.69 -17.22
C LYS A 142 -10.29 -1.96 -17.15
N GLU A 143 -9.78 -3.09 -17.65
CA GLU A 143 -10.44 -4.39 -17.50
C GLU A 143 -10.52 -4.82 -16.03
N LEU A 144 -9.42 -4.67 -15.27
CA LEU A 144 -9.38 -4.92 -13.83
C LEU A 144 -10.33 -4.00 -13.06
N GLU A 145 -10.41 -2.72 -13.43
CA GLU A 145 -11.36 -1.77 -12.84
C GLU A 145 -12.80 -2.26 -12.97
N ALA A 146 -13.19 -2.74 -14.16
CA ALA A 146 -14.54 -3.26 -14.41
C ALA A 146 -14.83 -4.52 -13.57
N MET A 147 -13.91 -5.48 -13.55
CA MET A 147 -14.02 -6.70 -12.74
C MET A 147 -14.07 -6.37 -11.24
N ASN A 148 -13.24 -5.47 -10.76
CA ASN A 148 -13.21 -5.05 -9.36
C ASN A 148 -14.50 -4.37 -8.92
N ARG A 149 -15.11 -3.56 -9.79
CA ARG A 149 -16.41 -2.93 -9.56
C ARG A 149 -17.52 -3.97 -9.40
N GLU A 150 -17.54 -4.98 -10.26
CA GLU A 150 -18.50 -6.09 -10.18
C GLU A 150 -18.37 -6.86 -8.86
N ILE A 151 -17.14 -7.20 -8.44
CA ILE A 151 -16.88 -8.00 -7.25
C ILE A 151 -17.01 -7.15 -5.96
N GLY A 152 -16.75 -5.85 -6.04
CA GLY A 152 -16.72 -4.94 -4.90
C GLY A 152 -15.40 -5.02 -4.13
N VAL A 153 -14.27 -5.05 -4.84
CA VAL A 153 -12.90 -5.02 -4.32
C VAL A 153 -12.09 -3.89 -4.94
N GLN A 154 -10.96 -3.55 -4.34
CA GLN A 154 -10.04 -2.50 -4.81
C GLN A 154 -8.65 -3.09 -5.03
N ALA A 155 -8.13 -2.94 -6.25
CA ALA A 155 -6.73 -3.19 -6.55
C ALA A 155 -5.84 -2.05 -6.00
N LEU A 156 -4.70 -2.42 -5.45
CA LEU A 156 -3.63 -1.52 -5.02
C LEU A 156 -2.37 -1.85 -5.80
N TYR A 157 -1.97 -0.97 -6.71
CA TYR A 157 -0.74 -1.09 -7.48
C TYR A 157 0.41 -0.47 -6.70
N GLN A 158 1.31 -1.29 -6.18
CA GLN A 158 2.49 -0.78 -5.47
C GLN A 158 3.49 -0.18 -6.46
N ILE A 159 3.85 1.07 -6.28
CA ILE A 159 4.98 1.67 -7.00
C ILE A 159 6.28 1.01 -6.53
N HIS A 160 7.04 0.47 -7.49
CA HIS A 160 8.27 -0.27 -7.21
C HIS A 160 9.44 0.27 -8.04
N ALA A 161 10.53 0.71 -7.38
CA ALA A 161 11.73 1.14 -8.07
C ALA A 161 12.41 -0.01 -8.81
N GLY A 162 12.93 0.27 -9.98
CA GLY A 162 13.68 -0.68 -10.81
C GLY A 162 13.25 -0.64 -12.27
N ALA A 163 14.20 -0.78 -13.18
CA ALA A 163 14.03 -0.51 -14.61
C ALA A 163 12.89 -1.29 -15.29
N LYS A 164 12.58 -2.49 -14.78
CA LYS A 164 11.56 -3.35 -15.40
C LYS A 164 10.15 -3.17 -14.83
N TYR A 165 9.96 -2.33 -13.81
CA TYR A 165 8.63 -2.17 -13.21
C TYR A 165 7.91 -0.97 -13.84
N ALA A 166 6.74 -1.20 -14.40
CA ALA A 166 5.87 -0.12 -14.81
C ALA A 166 5.48 0.70 -13.57
N GLY A 167 5.41 2.01 -13.72
CA GLY A 167 5.18 2.92 -12.61
C GLY A 167 6.43 3.37 -11.86
N SER A 168 7.61 2.81 -12.17
CA SER A 168 8.86 3.18 -11.50
C SER A 168 9.32 4.61 -11.77
N LEU A 169 8.88 5.23 -12.87
CA LEU A 169 9.19 6.59 -13.28
C LEU A 169 8.17 7.63 -12.80
N ALA A 170 7.15 7.24 -12.06
CA ALA A 170 6.03 8.04 -11.59
C ALA A 170 5.12 8.60 -12.72
N TRP A 171 5.68 9.14 -13.81
CA TRP A 171 4.90 9.63 -14.95
C TRP A 171 4.15 8.51 -15.68
N ASP A 172 4.79 7.36 -15.86
CA ASP A 172 4.15 6.19 -16.45
C ASP A 172 3.01 5.66 -15.56
N ALA A 173 3.18 5.68 -14.24
CA ALA A 173 2.09 5.38 -13.31
C ALA A 173 0.95 6.40 -13.43
N ALA A 174 1.26 7.70 -13.45
CA ALA A 174 0.25 8.75 -13.61
C ALA A 174 -0.53 8.57 -14.92
N MET A 175 0.14 8.24 -16.03
CA MET A 175 -0.50 7.97 -17.32
C MET A 175 -1.40 6.72 -17.26
N MET A 176 -0.91 5.61 -16.68
CA MET A 176 -1.69 4.37 -16.56
C MET A 176 -2.98 4.57 -15.76
N PHE A 177 -2.93 5.39 -14.72
CA PHE A 177 -4.05 5.58 -13.78
C PHE A 177 -4.93 6.80 -14.11
N GLU A 178 -4.59 7.66 -15.08
CA GLU A 178 -5.25 8.94 -15.31
C GLU A 178 -6.78 8.86 -15.36
N ASN A 179 -7.32 7.87 -16.07
CA ASN A 179 -8.74 7.67 -16.27
C ASN A 179 -9.29 6.43 -15.52
N VAL A 180 -8.58 5.94 -14.52
CA VAL A 180 -8.97 4.81 -13.69
C VAL A 180 -9.65 5.33 -12.42
N ASP A 181 -10.82 4.76 -12.07
CA ASP A 181 -11.49 5.07 -10.82
C ASP A 181 -10.70 4.54 -9.62
N PRO A 182 -10.17 5.41 -8.74
CA PRO A 182 -9.36 4.98 -7.63
C PRO A 182 -10.15 4.19 -6.55
N ALA A 183 -11.47 4.14 -6.64
CA ALA A 183 -12.28 3.25 -5.81
C ALA A 183 -12.15 1.77 -6.23
N GLN A 184 -11.77 1.51 -7.47
CA GLN A 184 -11.66 0.16 -8.03
C GLN A 184 -10.22 -0.29 -8.23
N ALA A 185 -9.35 0.62 -8.74
CA ALA A 185 -7.93 0.37 -8.88
C ALA A 185 -7.15 1.65 -8.55
N ALA A 186 -6.20 1.54 -7.64
CA ALA A 186 -5.52 2.67 -7.04
C ALA A 186 -4.03 2.41 -6.86
N ILE A 187 -3.30 3.44 -6.47
CA ILE A 187 -1.87 3.38 -6.19
C ILE A 187 -1.66 3.11 -4.70
N ALA A 188 -0.84 2.10 -4.38
CA ALA A 188 -0.15 1.98 -3.11
C ALA A 188 1.19 2.71 -3.21
N PHE A 189 1.28 3.87 -2.58
CA PHE A 189 2.44 4.73 -2.64
C PHE A 189 3.52 4.21 -1.67
N ASP A 190 4.52 3.54 -2.20
CA ASP A 190 5.63 3.01 -1.41
C ASP A 190 6.70 4.08 -1.22
N LEU A 191 6.83 4.59 -0.01
CA LEU A 191 7.72 5.71 0.31
C LEU A 191 9.18 5.43 -0.10
N ARG A 192 9.68 4.23 0.20
CA ARG A 192 11.04 3.84 -0.12
C ARG A 192 11.27 3.74 -1.62
N HIS A 193 10.33 3.11 -2.34
CA HIS A 193 10.48 2.90 -3.77
C HIS A 193 10.34 4.20 -4.55
N VAL A 194 9.35 5.03 -4.23
CA VAL A 194 9.20 6.33 -4.89
C VAL A 194 10.38 7.24 -4.56
N ARG A 195 10.81 7.30 -3.29
CA ARG A 195 11.98 8.11 -2.91
C ARG A 195 13.26 7.66 -3.61
N ALA A 196 13.49 6.36 -3.73
CA ALA A 196 14.65 5.81 -4.43
C ALA A 196 14.59 6.04 -5.95
N GLY A 197 13.41 5.90 -6.56
CA GLY A 197 13.22 6.06 -8.00
C GLY A 197 13.19 7.51 -8.46
N SER A 198 12.59 8.40 -7.68
CA SER A 198 12.39 9.81 -8.05
C SER A 198 13.47 10.76 -7.49
N GLY A 199 14.21 10.34 -6.48
CA GLY A 199 15.31 11.14 -5.91
C GLY A 199 14.85 12.56 -5.50
N LEU A 200 15.46 13.58 -6.09
CA LEU A 200 15.09 14.99 -5.85
C LEU A 200 13.71 15.37 -6.40
N SER A 201 13.15 14.57 -7.32
CA SER A 201 11.84 14.80 -7.93
C SER A 201 10.68 14.14 -7.17
N PHE A 202 10.89 13.74 -5.91
CA PHE A 202 9.88 13.06 -5.09
C PHE A 202 8.56 13.82 -5.00
N GLN A 203 8.61 15.15 -4.79
CA GLN A 203 7.40 15.99 -4.71
C GLN A 203 6.64 16.03 -6.05
N ALA A 204 7.35 16.05 -7.19
CA ALA A 204 6.72 15.98 -8.49
C ALA A 204 6.07 14.61 -8.74
N ALA A 205 6.71 13.53 -8.29
CA ALA A 205 6.16 12.18 -8.36
C ALA A 205 4.88 12.06 -7.51
N LEU A 206 4.88 12.62 -6.30
CA LEU A 206 3.70 12.69 -5.44
C LEU A 206 2.56 13.49 -6.10
N ALA A 207 2.86 14.67 -6.64
CA ALA A 207 1.87 15.52 -7.31
C ALA A 207 1.25 14.80 -8.53
N ALA A 208 2.06 14.07 -9.31
CA ALA A 208 1.59 13.34 -10.49
C ALA A 208 0.63 12.18 -10.14
N MET A 209 0.89 11.47 -9.05
CA MET A 209 0.15 10.26 -8.66
C MET A 209 -0.89 10.50 -7.56
N GLY A 210 -0.82 11.61 -6.82
CA GLY A 210 -1.50 11.81 -5.54
C GLY A 210 -3.00 11.54 -5.56
N LYS A 211 -3.71 11.99 -6.61
CA LYS A 211 -5.17 11.77 -6.77
C LYS A 211 -5.58 10.30 -6.79
N HIS A 212 -4.66 9.39 -7.14
CA HIS A 212 -4.90 7.95 -7.22
C HIS A 212 -4.39 7.15 -6.02
N VAL A 213 -3.69 7.78 -5.07
CA VAL A 213 -3.16 7.09 -3.89
C VAL A 213 -4.31 6.69 -2.96
N ARG A 214 -4.34 5.41 -2.55
CA ARG A 214 -5.33 4.85 -1.60
C ARG A 214 -4.71 3.95 -0.54
N SER A 215 -3.39 3.86 -0.50
CA SER A 215 -2.62 3.20 0.55
C SER A 215 -1.20 3.75 0.57
N ILE A 216 -0.57 3.78 1.74
CA ILE A 216 0.83 4.16 1.89
C ILE A 216 1.59 2.95 2.41
N PHE A 217 2.62 2.53 1.66
CA PHE A 217 3.51 1.46 2.06
C PHE A 217 4.79 2.04 2.64
N VAL A 218 5.13 1.59 3.83
CA VAL A 218 6.18 2.19 4.65
C VAL A 218 7.31 1.19 4.86
N LYS A 219 8.47 1.52 4.38
CA LYS A 219 9.75 0.88 4.63
C LYS A 219 10.86 1.86 4.35
N ASP A 220 12.08 1.55 4.76
CA ASP A 220 13.22 2.42 4.59
C ASP A 220 14.40 1.73 3.92
N ALA A 221 15.29 2.51 3.35
CA ALA A 221 16.51 2.02 2.71
C ALA A 221 17.62 3.07 2.76
N ARG A 222 18.85 2.62 2.52
CA ARG A 222 20.02 3.47 2.39
C ARG A 222 20.81 3.07 1.14
N TRP A 223 21.38 4.04 0.45
CA TRP A 223 22.34 3.77 -0.59
C TRP A 223 23.58 3.08 0.01
N SER A 224 24.04 1.99 -0.60
CA SER A 224 25.09 1.16 -0.02
C SER A 224 26.46 1.83 -0.08
N ASN A 225 26.69 2.68 -1.10
CA ASN A 225 27.82 3.60 -1.19
C ASN A 225 27.53 4.70 -2.22
N GLU A 226 28.39 5.72 -2.29
CA GLU A 226 28.22 6.89 -3.17
C GLU A 226 28.36 6.59 -4.67
N ARG A 227 28.93 5.45 -5.04
CA ARG A 227 29.27 5.10 -6.43
C ARG A 227 28.41 3.99 -7.01
N THR A 228 27.51 3.41 -6.24
CA THR A 228 26.67 2.29 -6.68
C THR A 228 25.20 2.66 -6.68
N THR A 229 24.45 2.05 -7.60
CA THR A 229 22.99 2.10 -7.62
C THR A 229 22.35 1.08 -6.66
N ASN A 230 23.17 0.39 -5.85
CA ASN A 230 22.68 -0.58 -4.89
C ASN A 230 22.07 0.12 -3.69
N ILE A 231 20.86 -0.29 -3.36
CA ILE A 231 20.11 0.21 -2.23
C ILE A 231 19.80 -0.95 -1.28
N LYS A 232 20.08 -0.74 0.01
CA LYS A 232 19.88 -1.75 1.05
C LYS A 232 18.76 -1.31 1.98
N ASN A 233 17.81 -2.20 2.25
CA ASN A 233 16.77 -1.94 3.25
C ASN A 233 17.39 -1.83 4.65
N VAL A 234 16.90 -0.87 5.44
CA VAL A 234 17.36 -0.55 6.80
C VAL A 234 16.17 -0.34 7.72
N PRO A 235 16.38 -0.35 9.06
CA PRO A 235 15.33 0.01 10.00
C PRO A 235 14.71 1.37 9.68
N LEU A 236 13.42 1.51 9.92
CA LEU A 236 12.68 2.73 9.64
C LEU A 236 13.31 3.94 10.36
N ASP A 237 13.34 5.10 9.70
CA ASP A 237 13.95 6.36 10.15
C ASP A 237 15.50 6.33 10.24
N THR A 238 16.14 5.38 9.55
CA THR A 238 17.62 5.33 9.52
C THR A 238 18.21 5.52 8.13
N GLY A 239 17.37 5.73 7.12
CA GLY A 239 17.75 5.84 5.72
C GLY A 239 17.19 7.07 5.03
N ILE A 240 16.56 6.84 3.86
CA ILE A 240 16.00 7.89 2.98
C ILE A 240 14.53 8.19 3.25
N VAL A 241 13.88 7.41 4.12
CA VAL A 241 12.48 7.59 4.53
C VAL A 241 12.45 7.99 6.00
N ASN A 242 11.86 9.13 6.28
CA ASN A 242 11.74 9.72 7.60
C ASN A 242 10.33 10.32 7.80
N LYS A 243 10.08 10.87 8.99
CA LYS A 243 8.80 11.50 9.31
C LYS A 243 8.37 12.57 8.30
N GLN A 244 9.30 13.43 7.82
CA GLN A 244 8.96 14.48 6.86
C GLN A 244 8.42 13.90 5.55
N ILE A 245 9.08 12.87 5.00
CA ILE A 245 8.63 12.18 3.80
C ILE A 245 7.26 11.53 3.99
N PHE A 246 7.00 11.00 5.18
CA PHE A 246 5.69 10.44 5.52
C PHE A 246 4.63 11.52 5.63
N ASP A 247 4.92 12.65 6.31
CA ASP A 247 4.00 13.77 6.46
C ASP A 247 3.64 14.41 5.11
N ASP A 248 4.59 14.53 4.18
CA ASP A 248 4.34 15.06 2.83
C ASP A 248 3.26 14.24 2.09
N VAL A 249 3.28 12.92 2.23
CA VAL A 249 2.30 12.03 1.55
C VAL A 249 0.98 11.94 2.33
N ARG A 250 1.03 12.02 3.65
CA ARG A 250 -0.12 11.80 4.51
C ARG A 250 -1.13 12.94 4.49
N ASN A 251 -0.72 14.17 4.21
CA ASN A 251 -1.54 15.38 4.41
C ASN A 251 -2.90 15.35 3.71
N ASP A 252 -3.03 14.63 2.59
CA ASP A 252 -4.27 14.55 1.83
C ASP A 252 -5.06 13.23 2.03
N HIS A 253 -4.58 12.29 2.86
CA HIS A 253 -5.02 10.89 2.77
C HIS A 253 -5.31 10.20 4.11
N SER A 254 -5.78 10.90 5.11
CA SER A 254 -5.88 10.52 6.53
C SER A 254 -6.68 9.24 6.89
N THR A 255 -7.39 8.62 5.95
CA THR A 255 -8.21 7.41 6.22
C THR A 255 -7.74 6.14 5.49
N MET A 256 -6.62 6.22 4.79
CA MET A 256 -6.10 5.10 4.00
C MET A 256 -5.35 4.09 4.85
N PRO A 257 -5.39 2.79 4.51
CA PRO A 257 -4.58 1.81 5.20
C PRO A 257 -3.09 2.07 4.96
N LEU A 258 -2.30 1.97 6.04
CA LEU A 258 -0.86 1.89 5.98
C LEU A 258 -0.43 0.43 5.93
N SER A 259 0.61 0.09 5.18
CA SER A 259 1.27 -1.21 5.27
C SER A 259 2.74 -1.05 5.60
N LEU A 260 3.16 -1.56 6.76
CA LEU A 260 4.54 -1.56 7.20
C LEU A 260 5.27 -2.79 6.66
N HIS A 261 6.33 -2.57 5.89
CA HIS A 261 7.14 -3.61 5.26
C HIS A 261 8.52 -3.70 5.94
N MET A 262 8.67 -4.55 6.95
CA MET A 262 9.98 -4.84 7.52
C MET A 262 10.73 -5.79 6.57
N GLU A 263 11.59 -5.25 5.72
CA GLU A 263 12.37 -5.99 4.72
C GLU A 263 13.89 -5.91 4.95
N TRP A 264 14.29 -5.38 6.09
CA TRP A 264 15.68 -5.41 6.55
C TRP A 264 15.91 -6.59 7.50
N GLY A 265 17.15 -6.98 7.72
CA GLY A 265 17.47 -8.11 8.60
C GLY A 265 18.08 -9.28 7.83
N LYS A 266 18.05 -10.47 8.42
CA LYS A 266 18.84 -11.63 7.96
C LYS A 266 18.25 -12.34 6.74
N ALA A 267 16.93 -12.31 6.59
CA ALA A 267 16.24 -13.04 5.52
C ALA A 267 14.92 -12.36 5.16
N PRO A 268 14.47 -12.47 3.89
CA PRO A 268 13.16 -11.96 3.48
C PRO A 268 11.99 -12.75 4.08
N ILE A 269 12.20 -14.03 4.39
CA ILE A 269 11.27 -14.92 5.10
C ILE A 269 12.09 -15.63 6.18
N TYR A 270 11.70 -15.47 7.41
CA TYR A 270 12.43 -16.05 8.54
C TYR A 270 12.00 -17.51 8.77
N PRO A 271 12.96 -18.44 8.93
CA PRO A 271 12.66 -19.80 9.34
C PRO A 271 11.90 -19.83 10.67
N LYS A 272 11.06 -20.86 10.87
CA LYS A 272 10.21 -21.00 12.06
C LYS A 272 10.98 -20.87 13.38
N GLN A 273 12.23 -21.39 13.42
CA GLN A 273 13.08 -21.40 14.63
C GLN A 273 13.53 -19.98 15.06
N VAL A 274 13.61 -19.04 14.14
CA VAL A 274 14.11 -17.68 14.38
C VAL A 274 13.11 -16.58 13.98
N VAL A 275 11.88 -16.95 13.65
CA VAL A 275 10.85 -16.00 13.18
C VAL A 275 10.54 -14.91 14.22
N MET A 276 10.77 -15.16 15.50
CA MET A 276 10.60 -14.16 16.56
C MET A 276 11.62 -13.01 16.47
N GLU A 277 12.75 -13.19 15.77
CA GLU A 277 13.64 -12.07 15.45
C GLU A 277 12.97 -11.09 14.48
N ALA A 278 12.23 -11.61 13.47
CA ALA A 278 11.45 -10.77 12.57
C ALA A 278 10.33 -10.02 13.32
N VAL A 279 9.62 -10.71 14.23
CA VAL A 279 8.60 -10.08 15.09
C VAL A 279 9.21 -8.94 15.91
N ALA A 280 10.39 -9.15 16.52
CA ALA A 280 11.08 -8.10 17.28
C ALA A 280 11.49 -6.91 16.38
N ASN A 281 11.90 -7.16 15.14
CA ASN A 281 12.27 -6.13 14.20
C ASN A 281 11.04 -5.34 13.70
N ILE A 282 9.94 -6.02 13.38
CA ILE A 282 8.65 -5.40 13.06
C ILE A 282 8.21 -4.48 14.21
N LYS A 283 8.31 -4.94 15.44
CA LYS A 283 7.94 -4.16 16.63
C LYS A 283 8.74 -2.85 16.75
N LYS A 284 10.02 -2.86 16.36
CA LYS A 284 10.86 -1.63 16.32
C LYS A 284 10.30 -0.65 15.30
N ASP A 285 10.06 -1.10 14.07
CA ASP A 285 9.56 -0.23 13.00
C ASP A 285 8.12 0.24 13.28
N VAL A 286 7.25 -0.59 13.86
CA VAL A 286 5.91 -0.19 14.33
C VAL A 286 6.00 0.94 15.35
N LYS A 287 6.95 0.85 16.31
CA LYS A 287 7.14 1.91 17.31
C LYS A 287 7.53 3.24 16.66
N VAL A 288 8.43 3.20 15.68
CA VAL A 288 8.85 4.39 14.93
C VAL A 288 7.67 4.96 14.15
N LEU A 289 6.97 4.13 13.35
CA LEU A 289 5.84 4.58 12.53
C LEU A 289 4.73 5.19 13.39
N LYS A 290 4.44 4.61 14.56
CA LYS A 290 3.46 5.17 15.50
C LYS A 290 3.87 6.53 16.06
N SER A 291 5.15 6.81 16.18
CA SER A 291 5.62 8.13 16.62
C SER A 291 5.49 9.21 15.53
N TRP A 292 5.22 8.81 14.29
CA TRP A 292 4.95 9.74 13.18
C TRP A 292 3.46 10.09 13.04
N LEU A 293 2.56 9.26 13.58
CA LEU A 293 1.10 9.45 13.54
C LEU A 293 0.61 10.45 14.59
#